data_781d10d2131382f54ee990fa5a29ae5e
#
_entry.id   781d10d2131382f54ee990fa5a29ae5e
#
_cell.length_a   1.000
_cell.length_b   1.000
_cell.length_c   1.000
_cell.angle_alpha   90.00
_cell.angle_beta   90.00
_cell.angle_gamma   90.00
#
_symmetry.space_group_name_H-M   'P 1'
#
loop_
_entity.id
_entity.type
_entity.pdbx_description
1 polymer ?
#
loop_
_entity_poly.entity_id
_entity_poly.type
_entity_poly.pdbx_seq_one_letter_code
_entity_poly.pdbx_strand_id
1 'polypeptide(L)'
;MKTIYKLVLKSYLGPMVLTFFIIMFVLMMNVLWRYIDELVGKGLDPGTIIELLCYATINMIPMALPLATLLAAIMTMGNLGENYELLAMKSAGMSLPKIMRPLLVVVSILAVGSFFIANNLVPYANKKFCRTIYDIRQMNQTLEFQDGLFFNGIDGMSIRVGHQNQETGLLTDVLIYDNRNASGNMTTTVADSGYIRLSDDKRFLEITLFNGERYEQTRNSSQWYNKSSLQRNKFELQKANISISGFEMQRTDADLFNNAQTKNISELQYEIDTLTQQVNSATTRSYDPLLKERIFVRDTTVITDRNDSVVVEKRDFRPMDALDSLATLDLRSKDRIWSQAVSAARNSRSMFSFDESQAKNALNQLYRSKVEWHKKLALPVTIIIFFLIGAPLGAIVRRGGLGMPIVISVIFFVIYYIISSSGEKMAKEGTWEAFYGTWLSAFVLAPVAIYLTYKATNDSGLLDVDWYVVKFKKIKEKISGIFARFAHKNKK
;
A
#
# COMPACT_ATOMS: atom_id res chain seq x y z
N MET A 1 18.28 -38.86 24.92
CA MET A 1 18.13 -37.48 24.41
C MET A 1 17.44 -37.38 23.05
N LYS A 2 17.74 -38.22 22.05
CA LYS A 2 17.10 -38.19 20.72
C LYS A 2 15.57 -38.35 20.76
N THR A 3 15.04 -39.20 21.65
CA THR A 3 13.59 -39.44 21.81
C THR A 3 12.84 -38.25 22.37
N ILE A 4 13.37 -37.54 23.36
CA ILE A 4 12.79 -36.33 23.95
C ILE A 4 12.73 -35.21 22.91
N TYR A 5 13.81 -35.02 22.13
CA TYR A 5 13.81 -34.02 21.05
C TYR A 5 12.78 -34.33 19.98
N LYS A 6 12.60 -35.59 19.62
CA LYS A 6 11.57 -36.04 18.68
C LYS A 6 10.17 -35.80 19.22
N LEU A 7 9.93 -36.04 20.50
CA LEU A 7 8.64 -35.78 21.17
C LEU A 7 8.30 -34.29 21.13
N VAL A 8 9.20 -33.43 21.60
CA VAL A 8 9.01 -31.97 21.64
C VAL A 8 8.80 -31.42 20.22
N LEU A 9 9.54 -31.91 19.25
CA LEU A 9 9.40 -31.50 17.84
C LEU A 9 8.03 -31.92 17.26
N LYS A 10 7.59 -33.15 17.50
CA LYS A 10 6.30 -33.65 17.05
C LYS A 10 5.14 -32.86 17.69
N SER A 11 5.30 -32.51 18.97
CA SER A 11 4.30 -31.68 19.70
C SER A 11 4.22 -30.26 19.17
N TYR A 12 5.27 -29.74 18.53
CA TYR A 12 5.30 -28.37 17.97
C TYR A 12 4.78 -28.29 16.53
N LEU A 13 5.12 -29.24 15.68
CA LEU A 13 4.81 -29.17 14.25
C LEU A 13 3.29 -29.18 13.99
N GLY A 14 2.52 -29.99 14.73
CA GLY A 14 1.06 -30.03 14.61
C GLY A 14 0.41 -28.66 14.87
N PRO A 15 0.56 -28.10 16.07
CA PRO A 15 0.08 -26.76 16.38
C PRO A 15 0.60 -25.67 15.43
N MET A 16 1.86 -25.74 14.99
CA MET A 16 2.46 -24.74 14.09
C MET A 16 1.75 -24.71 12.74
N VAL A 17 1.51 -25.86 12.12
CA VAL A 17 0.81 -25.96 10.84
C VAL A 17 -0.65 -25.51 10.99
N LEU A 18 -1.33 -25.97 12.03
CA LEU A 18 -2.73 -25.61 12.29
C LEU A 18 -2.89 -24.11 12.51
N THR A 19 -2.08 -23.52 13.40
CA THR A 19 -2.17 -22.09 13.69
C THR A 19 -1.77 -21.22 12.50
N PHE A 20 -0.80 -21.66 11.70
CA PHE A 20 -0.43 -20.97 10.47
C PHE A 20 -1.60 -20.88 9.49
N PHE A 21 -2.31 -21.99 9.23
CA PHE A 21 -3.46 -21.98 8.32
C PHE A 21 -4.63 -21.17 8.89
N ILE A 22 -4.89 -21.22 10.19
CA ILE A 22 -5.95 -20.39 10.83
C ILE A 22 -5.63 -18.91 10.64
N ILE A 23 -4.40 -18.50 10.93
CA ILE A 23 -3.99 -17.10 10.79
C ILE A 23 -4.03 -16.65 9.33
N MET A 24 -3.54 -17.50 8.41
CA MET A 24 -3.62 -17.24 6.97
C MET A 24 -5.05 -17.04 6.51
N PHE A 25 -5.99 -17.88 6.98
CA PHE A 25 -7.40 -17.74 6.66
C PHE A 25 -7.98 -16.40 7.15
N VAL A 26 -7.67 -16.00 8.39
CA VAL A 26 -8.12 -14.72 8.96
C VAL A 26 -7.55 -13.54 8.17
N LEU A 27 -6.27 -13.57 7.82
CA LEU A 27 -5.64 -12.52 7.02
C LEU A 27 -6.21 -12.47 5.59
N MET A 28 -6.47 -13.63 4.97
CA MET A 28 -7.10 -13.71 3.66
C MET A 28 -8.52 -13.12 3.68
N MET A 29 -9.32 -13.40 4.72
CA MET A 29 -10.64 -12.79 4.91
C MET A 29 -10.56 -11.27 5.00
N ASN A 30 -9.54 -10.72 5.69
CA ASN A 30 -9.32 -9.27 5.74
C ASN A 30 -9.05 -8.68 4.34
N VAL A 31 -8.31 -9.40 3.48
CA VAL A 31 -8.08 -8.97 2.09
C VAL A 31 -9.38 -9.04 1.29
N LEU A 32 -10.16 -10.12 1.41
CA LEU A 32 -11.45 -10.23 0.72
C LEU A 32 -12.38 -9.06 1.06
N TRP A 33 -12.54 -8.75 2.36
CA TRP A 33 -13.36 -7.61 2.78
C TRP A 33 -12.88 -6.27 2.22
N ARG A 34 -11.57 -6.09 2.09
CA ARG A 34 -10.98 -4.85 1.56
C ARG A 34 -11.29 -4.63 0.08
N TYR A 35 -11.36 -5.71 -0.70
CA TYR A 35 -11.53 -5.64 -2.15
C TYR A 35 -12.89 -6.12 -2.64
N ILE A 36 -13.85 -6.35 -1.73
CA ILE A 36 -15.15 -6.91 -2.07
C ILE A 36 -15.92 -6.03 -3.07
N ASP A 37 -15.88 -4.71 -2.90
CA ASP A 37 -16.54 -3.74 -3.79
C ASP A 37 -15.95 -3.74 -5.20
N GLU A 38 -14.69 -4.16 -5.35
CA GLU A 38 -14.02 -4.24 -6.63
C GLU A 38 -14.26 -5.60 -7.32
N LEU A 39 -14.59 -6.63 -6.55
CA LEU A 39 -14.79 -7.99 -7.04
C LEU A 39 -16.26 -8.26 -7.39
N VAL A 40 -17.21 -7.65 -6.68
CA VAL A 40 -18.64 -7.86 -6.87
C VAL A 40 -19.17 -6.97 -8.00
N GLY A 41 -20.10 -7.48 -8.82
CA GLY A 41 -20.78 -6.70 -9.85
C GLY A 41 -20.03 -6.51 -11.17
N LYS A 42 -18.81 -7.04 -11.31
CA LYS A 42 -18.00 -6.91 -12.54
C LYS A 42 -18.02 -8.16 -13.46
N GLY A 43 -18.73 -9.21 -13.07
CA GLY A 43 -18.80 -10.45 -13.87
C GLY A 43 -17.42 -11.07 -14.12
N LEU A 44 -16.57 -11.09 -13.07
CA LEU A 44 -15.22 -11.68 -13.13
C LEU A 44 -15.29 -13.20 -13.25
N ASP A 45 -14.37 -13.75 -14.03
CA ASP A 45 -14.18 -15.19 -14.07
C ASP A 45 -13.68 -15.71 -12.69
N PRO A 46 -14.28 -16.81 -12.17
CA PRO A 46 -13.84 -17.42 -10.90
C PRO A 46 -12.34 -17.73 -10.85
N GLY A 47 -11.72 -18.09 -11.99
CA GLY A 47 -10.28 -18.30 -12.09
C GLY A 47 -9.47 -17.05 -11.74
N THR A 48 -9.89 -15.90 -12.18
CA THR A 48 -9.24 -14.61 -11.86
C THR A 48 -9.33 -14.27 -10.36
N ILE A 49 -10.46 -14.58 -9.72
CA ILE A 49 -10.63 -14.37 -8.27
C ILE A 49 -9.69 -15.29 -7.50
N ILE A 50 -9.61 -16.58 -7.88
CA ILE A 50 -8.70 -17.54 -7.26
C ILE A 50 -7.24 -17.12 -7.47
N GLU A 51 -6.87 -16.68 -8.67
CA GLU A 51 -5.53 -16.17 -8.98
C GLU A 51 -5.16 -14.99 -8.06
N LEU A 52 -6.07 -14.03 -7.92
CA LEU A 52 -5.89 -12.87 -7.02
C LEU A 52 -5.71 -13.28 -5.55
N LEU A 53 -6.54 -14.21 -5.07
CA LEU A 53 -6.47 -14.70 -3.69
C LEU A 53 -5.17 -15.47 -3.43
N CYS A 54 -4.69 -16.26 -4.41
CA CYS A 54 -3.39 -16.93 -4.30
C CYS A 54 -2.24 -15.92 -4.14
N TYR A 55 -2.22 -14.86 -4.96
CA TYR A 55 -1.18 -13.83 -4.82
C TYR A 55 -1.30 -13.05 -3.50
N ALA A 56 -2.53 -12.73 -3.07
CA ALA A 56 -2.76 -12.11 -1.77
C ALA A 56 -2.25 -12.97 -0.61
N THR A 57 -2.52 -14.29 -0.68
CA THR A 57 -2.10 -15.28 0.31
C THR A 57 -0.57 -15.30 0.45
N ILE A 58 0.16 -15.33 -0.67
CA ILE A 58 1.63 -15.31 -0.67
C ILE A 58 2.17 -14.05 0.01
N ASN A 59 1.56 -12.89 -0.25
CA ASN A 59 1.96 -11.62 0.36
C ASN A 59 1.78 -11.60 1.90
N MET A 60 0.87 -12.42 2.44
CA MET A 60 0.60 -12.47 3.88
C MET A 60 1.49 -13.47 4.64
N ILE A 61 2.19 -14.40 3.95
CA ILE A 61 3.02 -15.41 4.58
C ILE A 61 4.03 -14.82 5.57
N PRO A 62 4.85 -13.79 5.22
CA PRO A 62 5.85 -13.25 6.14
C PRO A 62 5.26 -12.63 7.41
N MET A 63 4.03 -12.13 7.34
CA MET A 63 3.32 -11.55 8.48
C MET A 63 2.63 -12.61 9.34
N ALA A 64 2.16 -13.70 8.73
CA ALA A 64 1.50 -14.81 9.41
C ALA A 64 2.48 -15.66 10.23
N LEU A 65 3.70 -15.90 9.72
CA LEU A 65 4.69 -16.78 10.33
C LEU A 65 5.11 -16.37 11.76
N PRO A 66 5.42 -15.09 12.06
CA PRO A 66 5.73 -14.68 13.43
C PRO A 66 4.61 -14.99 14.41
N LEU A 67 3.37 -14.65 14.05
CA LEU A 67 2.19 -14.87 14.89
C LEU A 67 1.90 -16.36 15.08
N ALA A 68 1.99 -17.16 14.02
CA ALA A 68 1.83 -18.61 14.08
C ALA A 68 2.89 -19.25 14.98
N THR A 69 4.14 -18.79 14.87
CA THR A 69 5.24 -19.27 15.70
C THR A 69 5.02 -18.95 17.18
N LEU A 70 4.57 -17.74 17.49
CA LEU A 70 4.24 -17.32 18.85
C LEU A 70 3.15 -18.22 19.45
N LEU A 71 2.02 -18.35 18.75
CA LEU A 71 0.87 -19.11 19.20
C LEU A 71 1.23 -20.61 19.35
N ALA A 72 1.89 -21.18 18.33
CA ALA A 72 2.33 -22.57 18.37
C ALA A 72 3.31 -22.84 19.53
N ALA A 73 4.23 -21.92 19.81
CA ALA A 73 5.18 -22.05 20.90
C ALA A 73 4.47 -22.02 22.27
N ILE A 74 3.51 -21.11 22.47
CA ILE A 74 2.72 -21.04 23.72
C ILE A 74 1.88 -22.32 23.88
N MET A 75 1.20 -22.76 22.82
CA MET A 75 0.36 -23.97 22.85
C MET A 75 1.20 -25.22 23.14
N THR A 76 2.34 -25.37 22.49
CA THR A 76 3.20 -26.54 22.66
C THR A 76 3.77 -26.63 24.07
N MET A 77 4.35 -25.52 24.55
CA MET A 77 4.92 -25.50 25.91
C MET A 77 3.86 -25.57 27.00
N GLY A 78 2.68 -24.97 26.72
CA GLY A 78 1.52 -25.06 27.62
C GLY A 78 1.00 -26.49 27.73
N ASN A 79 0.83 -27.19 26.60
CA ASN A 79 0.40 -28.59 26.56
C ASN A 79 1.38 -29.55 27.23
N LEU A 80 2.70 -29.39 26.98
CA LEU A 80 3.75 -30.12 27.68
C LEU A 80 3.73 -29.85 29.21
N GLY A 81 3.35 -28.62 29.61
CA GLY A 81 3.19 -28.23 31.01
C GLY A 81 1.95 -28.85 31.65
N GLU A 82 0.81 -28.84 30.96
CA GLU A 82 -0.48 -29.39 31.39
C GLU A 82 -0.40 -30.91 31.58
N ASN A 83 0.25 -31.61 30.67
CA ASN A 83 0.47 -33.06 30.74
C ASN A 83 1.60 -33.48 31.69
N TYR A 84 2.18 -32.57 32.47
CA TYR A 84 3.32 -32.81 33.37
C TYR A 84 4.59 -33.27 32.65
N GLU A 85 4.65 -33.36 31.34
CA GLU A 85 5.83 -33.78 30.57
C GLU A 85 6.97 -32.80 30.75
N LEU A 86 6.68 -31.51 30.75
CA LEU A 86 7.65 -30.44 30.99
C LEU A 86 8.26 -30.56 32.41
N LEU A 87 7.40 -30.86 33.39
CA LEU A 87 7.84 -31.06 34.79
C LEU A 87 8.73 -32.29 34.90
N ALA A 88 8.35 -33.40 34.27
CA ALA A 88 9.14 -34.62 34.24
C ALA A 88 10.54 -34.43 33.60
N MET A 89 10.60 -33.64 32.49
CA MET A 89 11.89 -33.29 31.88
C MET A 89 12.75 -32.41 32.78
N LYS A 90 12.16 -31.47 33.51
CA LYS A 90 12.86 -30.61 34.46
C LYS A 90 13.35 -31.38 35.69
N SER A 91 12.55 -32.29 36.24
CA SER A 91 12.93 -33.15 37.38
C SER A 91 14.05 -34.12 36.98
N ALA A 92 14.13 -34.49 35.71
CA ALA A 92 15.27 -35.25 35.17
C ALA A 92 16.54 -34.39 34.93
N GLY A 93 16.57 -33.13 35.40
CA GLY A 93 17.73 -32.23 35.33
C GLY A 93 17.91 -31.49 34.01
N MET A 94 16.86 -31.44 33.15
CA MET A 94 16.93 -30.68 31.91
C MET A 94 16.47 -29.23 32.12
N SER A 95 17.35 -28.28 31.79
CA SER A 95 16.98 -26.84 31.80
C SER A 95 16.02 -26.49 30.65
N LEU A 96 15.15 -25.48 30.86
CA LEU A 96 14.20 -25.02 29.84
C LEU A 96 14.89 -24.67 28.50
N PRO A 97 16.01 -23.94 28.45
CA PRO A 97 16.70 -23.66 27.20
C PRO A 97 17.17 -24.94 26.46
N LYS A 98 17.48 -26.01 27.17
CA LYS A 98 17.88 -27.29 26.58
C LYS A 98 16.68 -27.99 25.93
N ILE A 99 15.49 -27.87 26.54
CA ILE A 99 14.22 -28.38 25.98
C ILE A 99 13.82 -27.57 24.74
N MET A 100 14.04 -26.24 24.75
CA MET A 100 13.72 -25.35 23.63
C MET A 100 14.67 -25.47 22.42
N ARG A 101 15.88 -25.98 22.59
CA ARG A 101 16.89 -26.06 21.51
C ARG A 101 16.37 -26.69 20.20
N PRO A 102 15.74 -27.88 20.21
CA PRO A 102 15.26 -28.48 18.96
C PRO A 102 14.20 -27.63 18.27
N LEU A 103 13.36 -26.93 19.03
CA LEU A 103 12.37 -26.01 18.48
C LEU A 103 13.02 -24.75 17.89
N LEU A 104 14.04 -24.21 18.57
CA LEU A 104 14.78 -23.05 18.07
C LEU A 104 15.42 -23.33 16.70
N VAL A 105 15.97 -24.56 16.50
CA VAL A 105 16.53 -24.95 15.20
C VAL A 105 15.45 -24.92 14.12
N VAL A 106 14.26 -25.49 14.37
CA VAL A 106 13.16 -25.47 13.40
C VAL A 106 12.69 -24.05 13.12
N VAL A 107 12.53 -23.24 14.17
CA VAL A 107 12.14 -21.83 14.03
C VAL A 107 13.19 -21.03 13.25
N SER A 108 14.48 -21.31 13.45
CA SER A 108 15.54 -20.68 12.66
C SER A 108 15.49 -21.09 11.19
N ILE A 109 15.17 -22.34 10.88
CA ILE A 109 14.94 -22.79 9.50
C ILE A 109 13.72 -22.09 8.91
N LEU A 110 12.63 -21.97 9.67
CA LEU A 110 11.44 -21.21 9.24
C LEU A 110 11.74 -19.73 9.01
N ALA A 111 12.57 -19.11 9.86
CA ALA A 111 13.00 -17.72 9.71
C ALA A 111 13.81 -17.53 8.41
N VAL A 112 14.75 -18.42 8.13
CA VAL A 112 15.51 -18.41 6.86
C VAL A 112 14.57 -18.64 5.67
N GLY A 113 13.66 -19.61 5.75
CA GLY A 113 12.65 -19.84 4.73
C GLY A 113 11.77 -18.61 4.49
N SER A 114 11.33 -17.94 5.56
CA SER A 114 10.58 -16.69 5.50
C SER A 114 11.35 -15.57 4.78
N PHE A 115 12.67 -15.48 4.99
CA PHE A 115 13.52 -14.53 4.27
C PHE A 115 13.50 -14.78 2.76
N PHE A 116 13.67 -16.02 2.32
CA PHE A 116 13.62 -16.37 0.90
C PHE A 116 12.26 -16.09 0.28
N ILE A 117 11.17 -16.40 1.01
CA ILE A 117 9.81 -16.08 0.57
C ILE A 117 9.63 -14.56 0.45
N ALA A 118 10.02 -13.80 1.46
CA ALA A 118 9.90 -12.34 1.48
C ALA A 118 10.78 -11.66 0.41
N ASN A 119 11.92 -12.26 0.05
CA ASN A 119 12.83 -11.69 -0.94
C ASN A 119 12.45 -12.01 -2.39
N ASN A 120 11.94 -13.21 -2.67
CA ASN A 120 11.74 -13.67 -4.06
C ASN A 120 10.27 -13.85 -4.40
N LEU A 121 9.51 -14.56 -3.55
CA LEU A 121 8.14 -14.95 -3.86
C LEU A 121 7.15 -13.79 -3.65
N VAL A 122 7.31 -13.05 -2.56
CA VAL A 122 6.44 -11.89 -2.24
C VAL A 122 6.54 -10.79 -3.29
N PRO A 123 7.71 -10.34 -3.76
CA PRO A 123 7.80 -9.34 -4.82
C PRO A 123 7.09 -9.76 -6.11
N TYR A 124 7.28 -11.02 -6.53
CA TYR A 124 6.61 -11.57 -7.70
C TYR A 124 5.08 -11.59 -7.53
N ALA A 125 4.61 -12.13 -6.40
CA ALA A 125 3.18 -12.20 -6.09
C ALA A 125 2.54 -10.80 -5.98
N ASN A 126 3.24 -9.86 -5.33
CA ASN A 126 2.74 -8.48 -5.18
C ASN A 126 2.65 -7.75 -6.52
N LYS A 127 3.62 -7.96 -7.42
CA LYS A 127 3.59 -7.41 -8.79
C LYS A 127 2.37 -7.92 -9.56
N LYS A 128 2.11 -9.23 -9.51
CA LYS A 128 0.93 -9.83 -10.15
C LYS A 128 -0.37 -9.39 -9.49
N PHE A 129 -0.41 -9.31 -8.16
CA PHE A 129 -1.55 -8.81 -7.40
C PHE A 129 -1.92 -7.38 -7.79
N CYS A 130 -0.94 -6.45 -7.79
CA CYS A 130 -1.16 -5.06 -8.16
C CYS A 130 -1.69 -4.93 -9.60
N ARG A 131 -1.13 -5.71 -10.54
CA ARG A 131 -1.62 -5.76 -11.91
C ARG A 131 -3.07 -6.21 -11.97
N THR A 132 -3.38 -7.35 -11.35
CA THR A 132 -4.74 -7.92 -11.41
C THR A 132 -5.78 -6.97 -10.80
N ILE A 133 -5.47 -6.34 -9.66
CA ILE A 133 -6.35 -5.31 -9.06
C ILE A 133 -6.52 -4.10 -9.99
N TYR A 134 -5.45 -3.65 -10.62
CA TYR A 134 -5.52 -2.54 -11.58
C TYR A 134 -6.40 -2.88 -12.77
N ASP A 135 -6.19 -4.07 -13.38
CA ASP A 135 -6.98 -4.54 -14.50
C ASP A 135 -8.48 -4.67 -14.14
N ILE A 136 -8.78 -5.18 -12.92
CA ILE A 136 -10.14 -5.25 -12.40
C ILE A 136 -10.74 -3.85 -12.20
N ARG A 137 -9.96 -2.86 -11.74
CA ARG A 137 -10.43 -1.48 -11.57
C ARG A 137 -10.75 -0.81 -12.89
N GLN A 138 -9.98 -1.12 -13.94
CA GLN A 138 -10.22 -0.60 -15.29
C GLN A 138 -11.43 -1.27 -15.98
N MET A 139 -11.89 -2.43 -15.48
CA MET A 139 -13.11 -3.04 -15.98
C MET A 139 -14.33 -2.20 -15.61
N ASN A 140 -15.16 -1.90 -16.62
CA ASN A 140 -16.48 -1.33 -16.40
C ASN A 140 -17.40 -2.36 -15.72
N GLN A 141 -18.36 -1.87 -14.96
CA GLN A 141 -19.40 -2.70 -14.37
C GLN A 141 -20.23 -3.35 -15.48
N THR A 142 -20.85 -4.51 -15.18
CA THR A 142 -21.85 -5.13 -16.04
C THR A 142 -22.92 -4.11 -16.42
N LEU A 143 -23.47 -4.27 -17.63
CA LEU A 143 -24.58 -3.43 -18.11
C LEU A 143 -25.82 -3.64 -17.23
N GLU A 144 -25.91 -2.87 -16.14
CA GLU A 144 -27.09 -2.81 -15.29
C GLU A 144 -27.76 -1.44 -15.51
N PHE A 145 -28.92 -1.46 -16.16
CA PHE A 145 -29.71 -0.25 -16.33
C PHE A 145 -30.65 -0.09 -15.13
N GLN A 146 -30.58 1.08 -14.49
CA GLN A 146 -31.53 1.45 -13.44
C GLN A 146 -32.63 2.29 -14.06
N ASP A 147 -33.90 2.00 -13.73
CA ASP A 147 -35.07 2.66 -14.28
C ASP A 147 -34.99 4.18 -14.10
N GLY A 148 -35.08 4.89 -15.22
CA GLY A 148 -35.06 6.34 -15.27
C GLY A 148 -33.70 7.03 -15.12
N LEU A 149 -32.62 6.31 -14.81
CA LEU A 149 -31.28 6.87 -14.65
C LEU A 149 -30.43 6.74 -15.92
N PHE A 150 -29.46 7.65 -16.07
CA PHE A 150 -28.48 7.56 -17.15
C PHE A 150 -27.36 6.61 -16.78
N PHE A 151 -27.13 5.62 -17.62
CA PHE A 151 -25.95 4.77 -17.59
C PHE A 151 -24.83 5.40 -18.44
N ASN A 152 -23.72 5.75 -17.81
CA ASN A 152 -22.55 6.40 -18.43
C ASN A 152 -21.31 5.48 -18.45
N GLY A 153 -21.48 4.18 -18.33
CA GLY A 153 -20.38 3.20 -18.28
C GLY A 153 -19.68 2.95 -19.63
N ILE A 154 -20.10 3.64 -20.70
CA ILE A 154 -19.49 3.54 -22.04
C ILE A 154 -18.98 4.92 -22.44
N ASP A 155 -17.69 4.99 -22.80
CA ASP A 155 -17.05 6.25 -23.16
C ASP A 155 -17.75 6.92 -24.34
N GLY A 156 -18.15 8.17 -24.15
CA GLY A 156 -18.84 8.98 -25.14
C GLY A 156 -20.28 8.57 -25.44
N MET A 157 -20.88 7.68 -24.61
CA MET A 157 -22.26 7.25 -24.76
C MET A 157 -23.00 7.33 -23.42
N SER A 158 -24.23 7.87 -23.43
CA SER A 158 -25.12 7.90 -22.29
C SER A 158 -26.44 7.23 -22.66
N ILE A 159 -26.82 6.23 -21.90
CA ILE A 159 -28.04 5.43 -22.15
C ILE A 159 -29.01 5.62 -20.99
N ARG A 160 -30.24 6.00 -21.24
CA ARG A 160 -31.31 6.02 -20.26
C ARG A 160 -32.41 5.05 -20.68
N VAL A 161 -32.92 4.30 -19.72
CA VAL A 161 -34.00 3.34 -19.90
C VAL A 161 -35.13 3.73 -18.95
N GLY A 162 -36.34 3.80 -19.42
CA GLY A 162 -37.51 4.11 -18.59
C GLY A 162 -37.83 2.98 -17.63
N HIS A 163 -37.91 1.73 -18.14
CA HIS A 163 -38.14 0.55 -17.34
C HIS A 163 -37.48 -0.71 -17.98
N GLN A 164 -36.91 -1.56 -17.15
CA GLN A 164 -36.32 -2.85 -17.57
C GLN A 164 -37.16 -4.01 -17.04
N ASN A 165 -37.66 -4.85 -17.93
CA ASN A 165 -38.28 -6.11 -17.54
C ASN A 165 -37.18 -7.14 -17.24
N GLN A 166 -37.06 -7.54 -15.99
CA GLN A 166 -35.98 -8.45 -15.53
C GLN A 166 -36.13 -9.88 -16.09
N GLU A 167 -37.35 -10.34 -16.45
CA GLU A 167 -37.56 -11.69 -16.96
C GLU A 167 -37.23 -11.81 -18.44
N THR A 168 -37.61 -10.81 -19.25
CA THR A 168 -37.41 -10.84 -20.71
C THR A 168 -36.19 -10.07 -21.16
N GLY A 169 -35.63 -9.18 -20.31
CA GLY A 169 -34.57 -8.26 -20.66
C GLY A 169 -34.98 -7.14 -21.61
N LEU A 170 -36.31 -6.98 -21.84
CA LEU A 170 -36.86 -5.92 -22.69
C LEU A 170 -36.76 -4.57 -21.98
N LEU A 171 -36.19 -3.60 -22.67
CA LEU A 171 -36.06 -2.22 -22.23
C LEU A 171 -37.19 -1.40 -22.90
N THR A 172 -37.82 -0.50 -22.14
CA THR A 172 -38.84 0.44 -22.66
C THR A 172 -38.40 1.88 -22.42
N ASP A 173 -38.86 2.80 -23.29
CA ASP A 173 -38.48 4.21 -23.28
C ASP A 173 -36.95 4.39 -23.30
N VAL A 174 -36.33 3.92 -24.38
CA VAL A 174 -34.86 3.93 -24.52
C VAL A 174 -34.41 5.22 -25.16
N LEU A 175 -33.51 5.93 -24.49
CA LEU A 175 -32.86 7.17 -24.95
C LEU A 175 -31.36 6.98 -24.96
N ILE A 176 -30.72 7.14 -26.12
CA ILE A 176 -29.28 6.98 -26.31
C ILE A 176 -28.67 8.28 -26.84
N TYR A 177 -27.71 8.83 -26.09
CA TYR A 177 -26.83 9.90 -26.57
C TYR A 177 -25.51 9.32 -26.98
N ASP A 178 -25.09 9.53 -28.23
CA ASP A 178 -23.81 9.06 -28.77
C ASP A 178 -22.95 10.25 -29.22
N ASN A 179 -21.87 10.52 -28.48
CA ASN A 179 -20.91 11.60 -28.70
C ASN A 179 -19.52 11.08 -29.13
N ARG A 180 -19.40 9.82 -29.55
CA ARG A 180 -18.10 9.21 -29.87
C ARG A 180 -17.45 9.75 -31.14
N ASN A 181 -18.23 10.45 -31.98
CA ASN A 181 -17.68 11.05 -33.19
C ASN A 181 -16.83 12.28 -32.86
N ALA A 182 -15.51 12.19 -33.12
CA ALA A 182 -14.53 13.27 -32.92
C ALA A 182 -14.88 14.60 -33.63
N SER A 183 -15.81 14.58 -34.55
CA SER A 183 -16.29 15.78 -35.33
C SER A 183 -17.26 16.65 -34.56
N GLY A 184 -17.56 16.33 -33.28
CA GLY A 184 -18.55 17.08 -32.49
C GLY A 184 -20.01 16.89 -32.96
N ASN A 185 -20.28 15.84 -33.71
CA ASN A 185 -21.63 15.45 -34.11
C ASN A 185 -22.28 14.68 -32.97
N MET A 186 -23.39 15.23 -32.47
CA MET A 186 -24.19 14.58 -31.44
C MET A 186 -25.29 13.77 -32.12
N THR A 187 -25.37 12.48 -31.79
CA THR A 187 -26.45 11.62 -32.25
C THR A 187 -27.33 11.26 -31.05
N THR A 188 -28.65 11.52 -31.20
CA THR A 188 -29.66 11.15 -30.19
C THR A 188 -30.61 10.14 -30.81
N THR A 189 -30.75 8.96 -30.16
CA THR A 189 -31.71 7.96 -30.59
C THR A 189 -32.76 7.75 -29.51
N VAL A 190 -34.04 7.81 -29.87
CA VAL A 190 -35.16 7.51 -29.00
C VAL A 190 -35.92 6.33 -29.58
N ALA A 191 -36.24 5.34 -28.74
CA ALA A 191 -37.01 4.18 -29.19
C ALA A 191 -38.03 3.76 -28.12
N ASP A 192 -39.16 3.23 -28.57
CA ASP A 192 -40.23 2.75 -27.69
C ASP A 192 -39.77 1.55 -26.87
N SER A 193 -39.00 0.64 -27.47
CA SER A 193 -38.49 -0.53 -26.80
C SER A 193 -37.22 -1.06 -27.49
N GLY A 194 -36.48 -1.95 -26.79
CA GLY A 194 -35.31 -2.55 -27.38
C GLY A 194 -34.59 -3.55 -26.45
N TYR A 195 -33.55 -4.15 -26.99
CA TYR A 195 -32.62 -4.95 -26.27
C TYR A 195 -31.22 -4.38 -26.40
N ILE A 196 -30.53 -4.25 -25.31
CA ILE A 196 -29.11 -3.84 -25.26
C ILE A 196 -28.36 -4.94 -24.52
N ARG A 197 -27.50 -5.65 -25.23
CA ARG A 197 -26.77 -6.79 -24.71
C ARG A 197 -25.29 -6.68 -25.05
N LEU A 198 -24.45 -7.22 -24.17
CA LEU A 198 -23.06 -7.44 -24.48
C LEU A 198 -22.94 -8.68 -25.35
N SER A 199 -22.10 -8.63 -26.39
CA SER A 199 -21.67 -9.80 -27.14
C SER A 199 -20.98 -10.80 -26.21
N ASP A 200 -20.99 -12.11 -26.54
CA ASP A 200 -20.30 -13.15 -25.77
C ASP A 200 -18.82 -12.83 -25.55
N ASP A 201 -18.17 -12.17 -26.51
CA ASP A 201 -16.79 -11.72 -26.45
C ASP A 201 -16.59 -10.45 -25.60
N LYS A 202 -17.68 -9.83 -25.09
CA LYS A 202 -17.66 -8.53 -24.34
C LYS A 202 -17.00 -7.35 -25.08
N ARG A 203 -16.79 -7.47 -26.39
CA ARG A 203 -16.16 -6.45 -27.25
C ARG A 203 -17.15 -5.57 -27.98
N PHE A 204 -18.37 -6.04 -28.14
CA PHE A 204 -19.42 -5.35 -28.86
C PHE A 204 -20.66 -5.20 -28.00
N LEU A 205 -21.27 -4.03 -28.10
CA LEU A 205 -22.62 -3.77 -27.60
C LEU A 205 -23.59 -3.99 -28.74
N GLU A 206 -24.43 -5.00 -28.59
CA GLU A 206 -25.51 -5.31 -29.54
C GLU A 206 -26.77 -4.54 -29.10
N ILE A 207 -27.13 -3.57 -29.91
CA ILE A 207 -28.32 -2.73 -29.69
C ILE A 207 -29.36 -3.13 -30.73
N THR A 208 -30.50 -3.57 -30.29
CA THR A 208 -31.70 -3.78 -31.15
C THR A 208 -32.81 -2.93 -30.61
N LEU A 209 -33.24 -1.94 -31.40
CA LEU A 209 -34.28 -0.96 -31.04
C LEU A 209 -35.48 -1.15 -31.95
N PHE A 210 -36.69 -1.02 -31.39
CA PHE A 210 -37.97 -1.10 -32.10
C PHE A 210 -38.70 0.25 -32.03
N ASN A 211 -39.25 0.66 -33.15
CA ASN A 211 -40.07 1.87 -33.32
C ASN A 211 -39.42 3.11 -32.70
N GLY A 212 -38.60 3.77 -33.49
CA GLY A 212 -37.87 4.92 -32.94
C GLY A 212 -37.49 5.97 -33.96
N GLU A 213 -36.83 6.98 -33.44
CA GLU A 213 -36.32 8.11 -34.20
C GLU A 213 -34.87 8.39 -33.83
N ARG A 214 -34.05 8.61 -34.84
CA ARG A 214 -32.64 8.98 -34.69
C ARG A 214 -32.45 10.41 -35.19
N TYR A 215 -31.92 11.25 -34.34
CA TYR A 215 -31.56 12.64 -34.61
C TYR A 215 -30.05 12.74 -34.69
N GLU A 216 -29.53 13.21 -35.84
CA GLU A 216 -28.10 13.40 -36.05
C GLU A 216 -27.84 14.87 -36.39
N GLN A 217 -27.03 15.51 -35.56
CA GLN A 217 -26.59 16.87 -35.76
C GLN A 217 -25.21 16.87 -36.40
N THR A 218 -25.12 17.25 -37.67
CA THR A 218 -23.84 17.34 -38.40
C THR A 218 -23.33 18.77 -38.36
N ARG A 219 -22.12 18.98 -37.80
CA ARG A 219 -21.40 20.24 -37.86
C ARG A 219 -20.41 20.21 -39.03
N ASN A 220 -20.63 21.02 -40.04
CA ASN A 220 -19.65 21.23 -41.10
C ASN A 220 -18.59 22.24 -40.64
N SER A 221 -17.40 21.74 -40.28
CA SER A 221 -16.27 22.54 -39.78
C SER A 221 -15.58 23.41 -40.86
N SER A 222 -15.96 23.27 -42.11
CA SER A 222 -15.25 23.91 -43.22
C SER A 222 -15.84 25.25 -43.69
N GLN A 223 -16.91 25.74 -43.09
CA GLN A 223 -17.48 27.04 -43.45
C GLN A 223 -17.56 27.99 -42.26
N TRP A 224 -17.19 29.25 -42.48
CA TRP A 224 -17.17 30.36 -41.53
C TRP A 224 -18.51 30.62 -40.83
N TYR A 225 -19.59 30.06 -41.35
CA TYR A 225 -20.92 30.05 -40.74
C TYR A 225 -21.22 28.62 -40.27
N ASN A 226 -21.29 28.43 -38.94
CA ASN A 226 -21.70 27.17 -38.30
C ASN A 226 -23.15 26.81 -38.71
N LYS A 227 -23.37 26.27 -39.90
CA LYS A 227 -24.64 25.65 -40.27
C LYS A 227 -24.62 24.22 -39.77
N SER A 228 -25.22 24.00 -38.60
CA SER A 228 -25.56 22.64 -38.18
C SER A 228 -26.81 22.19 -38.95
N SER A 229 -26.71 21.05 -39.65
CA SER A 229 -27.88 20.38 -40.23
C SER A 229 -28.36 19.33 -39.26
N LEU A 230 -29.70 19.30 -39.02
CA LEU A 230 -30.35 18.26 -38.25
C LEU A 230 -30.98 17.26 -39.20
N GLN A 231 -30.56 16.01 -39.13
CA GLN A 231 -31.15 14.89 -39.85
C GLN A 231 -32.03 14.08 -38.91
N ARG A 232 -33.25 13.79 -39.24
CA ARG A 232 -34.17 12.95 -38.51
C ARG A 232 -34.46 11.70 -39.34
N ASN A 233 -34.17 10.54 -38.80
CA ASN A 233 -34.44 9.24 -39.42
C ASN A 233 -35.44 8.47 -38.53
N LYS A 234 -36.55 8.04 -39.11
CA LYS A 234 -37.54 7.17 -38.45
C LYS A 234 -37.31 5.75 -38.83
N PHE A 235 -37.32 4.81 -37.86
CA PHE A 235 -37.12 3.39 -38.10
C PHE A 235 -38.15 2.54 -37.34
N GLU A 236 -38.52 1.41 -37.91
CA GLU A 236 -39.31 0.37 -37.24
C GLU A 236 -38.40 -0.60 -36.49
N LEU A 237 -37.20 -0.92 -37.05
CA LEU A 237 -36.19 -1.76 -36.47
C LEU A 237 -34.82 -1.16 -36.79
N GLN A 238 -34.02 -0.94 -35.75
CA GLN A 238 -32.62 -0.57 -35.89
C GLN A 238 -31.76 -1.56 -35.14
N LYS A 239 -30.75 -2.15 -35.81
CA LYS A 239 -29.70 -2.98 -35.20
C LYS A 239 -28.38 -2.27 -35.35
N ALA A 240 -27.63 -2.20 -34.27
CA ALA A 240 -26.33 -1.59 -34.26
C ALA A 240 -25.38 -2.45 -33.39
N ASN A 241 -24.21 -2.77 -33.94
CA ASN A 241 -23.13 -3.40 -33.19
C ASN A 241 -22.05 -2.34 -32.97
N ILE A 242 -21.85 -1.99 -31.73
CA ILE A 242 -20.95 -0.90 -31.33
C ILE A 242 -19.74 -1.54 -30.66
N SER A 243 -18.56 -1.29 -31.22
CA SER A 243 -17.33 -1.68 -30.54
C SER A 243 -17.14 -0.86 -29.28
N ILE A 244 -16.98 -1.54 -28.16
CA ILE A 244 -16.80 -0.95 -26.84
C ILE A 244 -15.53 -1.53 -26.21
N SER A 245 -14.85 -0.69 -25.42
CA SER A 245 -13.68 -1.09 -24.63
C SER A 245 -14.03 -1.03 -23.14
N GLY A 246 -13.31 -1.79 -22.31
CA GLY A 246 -13.43 -1.71 -20.86
C GLY A 246 -14.33 -2.74 -20.20
N PHE A 247 -15.09 -3.57 -20.96
CA PHE A 247 -15.89 -4.67 -20.41
C PHE A 247 -15.15 -6.01 -20.38
N GLU A 248 -14.06 -6.11 -21.12
CA GLU A 248 -13.13 -7.24 -21.09
C GLU A 248 -11.93 -6.90 -20.24
N MET A 249 -11.46 -7.84 -19.41
CA MET A 249 -10.24 -7.67 -18.62
C MET A 249 -9.03 -7.66 -19.55
N GLN A 250 -8.50 -6.48 -19.85
CA GLN A 250 -7.23 -6.34 -20.56
C GLN A 250 -6.08 -6.54 -19.57
N ARG A 251 -5.22 -7.52 -19.84
CA ARG A 251 -4.05 -7.78 -19.00
C ARG A 251 -2.94 -6.76 -19.29
N THR A 252 -2.80 -5.79 -18.41
CA THR A 252 -1.72 -4.79 -18.44
C THR A 252 -0.36 -5.46 -18.19
N ASP A 253 0.72 -4.88 -18.73
CA ASP A 253 2.06 -5.41 -18.45
C ASP A 253 2.40 -5.26 -16.96
N ALA A 254 2.82 -6.37 -16.35
CA ALA A 254 3.16 -6.40 -14.94
C ALA A 254 4.40 -5.52 -14.62
N ASP A 255 5.24 -5.23 -15.60
CA ASP A 255 6.45 -4.44 -15.43
C ASP A 255 6.18 -2.95 -15.20
N LEU A 256 4.96 -2.49 -15.48
CA LEU A 256 4.51 -1.14 -15.13
C LEU A 256 4.31 -0.96 -13.60
N PHE A 257 4.12 -2.05 -12.85
CA PHE A 257 3.92 -2.01 -11.39
C PHE A 257 5.24 -2.17 -10.64
N ASN A 258 6.09 -1.15 -10.71
CA ASN A 258 7.45 -1.17 -10.16
C ASN A 258 7.54 -0.39 -8.83
N ASN A 259 6.84 -0.88 -7.79
CA ASN A 259 6.85 -0.31 -6.45
C ASN A 259 7.98 -0.93 -5.60
N ALA A 260 8.40 -0.27 -4.52
CA ALA A 260 9.39 -0.81 -3.58
C ALA A 260 9.03 -2.22 -3.06
N GLN A 261 7.74 -2.52 -2.87
CA GLN A 261 7.25 -3.82 -2.41
C GLN A 261 7.32 -4.93 -3.48
N THR A 262 7.47 -4.57 -4.77
CA THR A 262 7.56 -5.52 -5.89
C THR A 262 9.00 -5.86 -6.27
N LYS A 263 9.98 -5.41 -5.50
CA LYS A 263 11.41 -5.55 -5.75
C LYS A 263 12.08 -6.48 -4.75
N ASN A 264 13.09 -7.21 -5.18
CA ASN A 264 13.98 -7.98 -4.31
C ASN A 264 15.05 -7.09 -3.66
N ILE A 265 15.87 -7.63 -2.74
CA ILE A 265 16.91 -6.86 -2.04
C ILE A 265 17.92 -6.25 -3.02
N SER A 266 18.34 -6.99 -4.07
CA SER A 266 19.31 -6.50 -5.04
C SER A 266 18.74 -5.35 -5.88
N GLU A 267 17.49 -5.47 -6.32
CA GLU A 267 16.78 -4.42 -7.06
C GLU A 267 16.53 -3.19 -6.17
N LEU A 268 16.19 -3.41 -4.90
CA LEU A 268 16.02 -2.32 -3.93
C LEU A 268 17.34 -1.58 -3.67
N GLN A 269 18.46 -2.31 -3.56
CA GLN A 269 19.77 -1.69 -3.37
C GLN A 269 20.13 -0.81 -4.58
N TYR A 270 19.97 -1.34 -5.80
CA TYR A 270 20.21 -0.57 -7.02
C TYR A 270 19.31 0.68 -7.10
N GLU A 271 18.04 0.55 -6.73
CA GLU A 271 17.11 1.70 -6.68
C GLU A 271 17.53 2.73 -5.64
N ILE A 272 17.93 2.31 -4.43
CA ILE A 272 18.42 3.19 -3.36
C ILE A 272 19.63 3.99 -3.85
N ASP A 273 20.59 3.34 -4.51
CA ASP A 273 21.79 3.99 -5.03
C ASP A 273 21.42 5.00 -6.13
N THR A 274 20.53 4.61 -7.06
CA THR A 274 20.06 5.50 -8.15
C THR A 274 19.29 6.70 -7.60
N LEU A 275 18.35 6.49 -6.67
CA LEU A 275 17.57 7.57 -6.06
C LEU A 275 18.44 8.49 -5.22
N THR A 276 19.46 7.96 -4.54
CA THR A 276 20.42 8.77 -3.79
C THR A 276 21.20 9.70 -4.73
N GLN A 277 21.64 9.19 -5.88
CA GLN A 277 22.29 10.03 -6.90
C GLN A 277 21.33 11.08 -7.49
N GLN A 278 20.06 10.71 -7.72
CA GLN A 278 19.05 11.66 -8.21
C GLN A 278 18.77 12.78 -7.19
N VAL A 279 18.60 12.46 -5.91
CA VAL A 279 18.42 13.46 -4.85
C VAL A 279 19.62 14.39 -4.76
N ASN A 280 20.84 13.86 -4.76
CA ASN A 280 22.06 14.66 -4.72
C ASN A 280 22.20 15.56 -5.97
N SER A 281 21.90 15.01 -7.15
CA SER A 281 21.98 15.79 -8.39
C SER A 281 20.88 16.85 -8.49
N ALA A 282 19.66 16.57 -7.99
CA ALA A 282 18.59 17.56 -7.93
C ALA A 282 18.96 18.73 -7.01
N THR A 283 19.57 18.46 -5.85
CA THR A 283 20.06 19.50 -4.95
C THR A 283 21.11 20.37 -5.62
N THR A 284 22.04 19.78 -6.36
CA THR A 284 23.08 20.54 -7.07
C THR A 284 22.51 21.34 -8.25
N ARG A 285 21.57 20.74 -9.02
CA ARG A 285 20.92 21.42 -10.16
C ARG A 285 20.10 22.63 -9.76
N SER A 286 19.46 22.61 -8.59
CA SER A 286 18.65 23.74 -8.12
C SER A 286 19.49 24.99 -7.87
N TYR A 287 20.79 24.85 -7.55
CA TYR A 287 21.70 25.99 -7.35
C TYR A 287 22.38 26.46 -8.64
N ASP A 288 22.63 25.55 -9.58
CA ASP A 288 23.35 25.85 -10.84
C ASP A 288 22.69 26.93 -11.71
N PRO A 289 21.35 26.96 -11.92
CA PRO A 289 20.71 28.04 -12.68
C PRO A 289 20.79 29.39 -12.00
N LEU A 290 20.70 29.44 -10.66
CA LEU A 290 20.85 30.68 -9.92
C LEU A 290 22.25 31.27 -10.07
N LEU A 291 23.26 30.41 -10.12
CA LEU A 291 24.64 30.80 -10.34
C LEU A 291 24.96 31.16 -11.81
N LYS A 292 24.25 30.48 -12.75
CA LYS A 292 24.45 30.66 -14.21
C LYS A 292 23.56 31.73 -14.83
N GLU A 293 22.31 31.85 -14.40
CA GLU A 293 21.41 32.92 -14.82
C GLU A 293 21.68 34.17 -13.98
N ARG A 294 22.50 35.02 -14.47
CA ARG A 294 22.79 36.46 -14.32
C ARG A 294 21.97 37.28 -13.30
N ILE A 295 21.22 36.68 -12.40
CA ILE A 295 20.48 37.36 -11.33
C ILE A 295 21.46 37.88 -10.26
N PHE A 296 22.57 37.17 -10.09
CA PHE A 296 23.68 37.55 -9.25
C PHE A 296 24.96 37.62 -10.09
N VAL A 297 25.40 38.80 -10.34
CA VAL A 297 26.70 39.28 -10.84
C VAL A 297 27.68 38.18 -11.29
N ARG A 298 27.79 37.98 -12.60
CA ARG A 298 28.90 37.23 -13.19
C ARG A 298 30.17 38.12 -13.14
N ASP A 299 31.07 37.79 -12.24
CA ASP A 299 32.41 38.38 -12.21
C ASP A 299 33.30 37.91 -13.38
N THR A 300 32.90 36.88 -14.11
CA THR A 300 33.71 36.26 -15.15
C THR A 300 32.86 35.80 -16.33
N THR A 301 33.22 36.21 -17.54
CA THR A 301 32.74 35.66 -18.81
C THR A 301 33.76 34.64 -19.33
N VAL A 302 33.32 33.38 -19.54
CA VAL A 302 34.15 32.37 -20.21
C VAL A 302 33.89 32.51 -21.69
N ILE A 303 34.87 32.93 -22.45
CA ILE A 303 34.84 32.97 -23.92
C ILE A 303 35.66 31.78 -24.39
N THR A 304 35.02 30.85 -25.06
CA THR A 304 35.71 29.74 -25.74
C THR A 304 36.14 30.24 -27.12
N ASP A 305 37.44 30.43 -27.35
CA ASP A 305 37.97 30.77 -28.65
C ASP A 305 38.01 29.55 -29.57
N ARG A 306 38.13 29.77 -30.93
CA ARG A 306 38.16 28.72 -31.95
C ARG A 306 39.20 27.61 -31.73
N ASN A 307 40.14 27.80 -30.82
CA ASN A 307 41.22 26.87 -30.46
C ASN A 307 41.00 26.14 -29.12
N ASP A 308 39.77 26.01 -28.62
CA ASP A 308 39.47 25.39 -27.33
C ASP A 308 40.23 25.98 -26.11
N SER A 309 40.81 27.15 -26.24
CA SER A 309 41.43 27.88 -25.13
C SER A 309 40.32 28.65 -24.36
N VAL A 310 40.18 28.37 -23.09
CA VAL A 310 39.26 29.07 -22.19
C VAL A 310 39.90 30.38 -21.73
N VAL A 311 39.47 31.49 -22.31
CA VAL A 311 39.88 32.82 -21.85
C VAL A 311 38.84 33.30 -20.82
N VAL A 312 39.29 33.47 -19.59
CA VAL A 312 38.45 34.00 -18.48
C VAL A 312 38.65 35.50 -18.45
N GLU A 313 37.70 36.25 -18.96
CA GLU A 313 37.71 37.71 -18.86
C GLU A 313 36.99 38.13 -17.53
N LYS A 314 37.73 38.71 -16.61
CA LYS A 314 37.21 39.28 -15.37
C LYS A 314 36.61 40.64 -15.68
N ARG A 315 35.28 40.77 -15.64
CA ARG A 315 34.63 42.07 -15.75
C ARG A 315 34.55 42.72 -14.36
N ASP A 316 35.10 43.91 -14.23
CA ASP A 316 34.85 44.79 -13.06
C ASP A 316 33.37 45.18 -13.09
N PHE A 317 32.59 44.56 -12.21
CA PHE A 317 31.19 44.94 -11.99
C PHE A 317 31.13 46.14 -11.06
N ARG A 318 30.77 47.30 -11.60
CA ARG A 318 30.34 48.44 -10.78
C ARG A 318 28.86 48.19 -10.42
N PRO A 319 28.49 48.16 -9.11
CA PRO A 319 27.09 48.12 -8.73
C PRO A 319 26.40 49.37 -9.31
N MET A 320 25.61 49.16 -10.34
CA MET A 320 24.80 50.21 -10.94
C MET A 320 23.63 50.43 -10.01
N ASP A 321 23.40 51.67 -9.61
CA ASP A 321 22.19 52.02 -8.86
C ASP A 321 21.01 51.80 -9.80
N ALA A 322 20.45 50.57 -9.75
CA ALA A 322 19.44 50.10 -10.69
C ALA A 322 18.16 50.98 -10.62
N LEU A 323 17.90 51.56 -9.47
CA LEU A 323 16.77 52.47 -9.26
C LEU A 323 16.96 53.81 -9.96
N ASP A 324 18.16 54.41 -9.88
CA ASP A 324 18.47 55.68 -10.54
C ASP A 324 18.53 55.51 -12.06
N SER A 325 19.09 54.43 -12.54
CA SER A 325 19.08 54.11 -13.99
C SER A 325 17.67 53.85 -14.54
N LEU A 326 16.79 53.22 -13.76
CA LEU A 326 15.38 53.03 -14.13
C LEU A 326 14.62 54.37 -14.12
N ALA A 327 15.00 55.33 -13.25
CA ALA A 327 14.34 56.65 -13.19
C ALA A 327 14.53 57.47 -14.48
N THR A 328 15.64 57.30 -15.17
CA THR A 328 15.97 58.04 -16.40
C THR A 328 15.36 57.45 -17.68
N LEU A 329 14.75 56.26 -17.64
CA LEU A 329 14.20 55.56 -18.82
C LEU A 329 12.77 56.05 -19.15
N ASP A 330 12.42 55.93 -20.45
CA ASP A 330 11.05 56.15 -20.93
C ASP A 330 10.08 55.12 -20.37
N LEU A 331 8.81 55.50 -20.23
CA LEU A 331 7.73 54.67 -19.64
C LEU A 331 7.63 53.30 -20.31
N ARG A 332 7.72 53.22 -21.65
CA ARG A 332 7.63 51.99 -22.39
C ARG A 332 8.81 51.05 -22.11
N SER A 333 10.00 51.60 -21.90
CA SER A 333 11.20 50.85 -21.53
C SER A 333 11.14 50.34 -20.09
N LYS A 334 10.58 51.13 -19.16
CA LYS A 334 10.29 50.71 -17.80
C LYS A 334 9.32 49.52 -17.78
N ASP A 335 8.20 49.61 -18.47
CA ASP A 335 7.22 48.54 -18.53
C ASP A 335 7.79 47.23 -19.10
N ARG A 336 8.65 47.36 -20.13
CA ARG A 336 9.34 46.21 -20.71
C ARG A 336 10.31 45.55 -19.72
N ILE A 337 11.11 46.33 -19.00
CA ILE A 337 12.06 45.83 -18.01
C ILE A 337 11.32 45.17 -16.85
N TRP A 338 10.24 45.81 -16.35
CA TRP A 338 9.43 45.25 -15.28
C TRP A 338 8.74 43.95 -15.71
N SER A 339 8.18 43.91 -16.92
CA SER A 339 7.53 42.69 -17.44
C SER A 339 8.54 41.55 -17.63
N GLN A 340 9.75 41.85 -18.10
CA GLN A 340 10.82 40.86 -18.22
C GLN A 340 11.31 40.38 -16.84
N ALA A 341 11.52 41.31 -15.87
CA ALA A 341 11.91 40.93 -14.52
C ALA A 341 10.86 40.05 -13.82
N VAL A 342 9.58 40.44 -13.93
CA VAL A 342 8.47 39.65 -13.37
C VAL A 342 8.37 38.29 -14.06
N SER A 343 8.55 38.23 -15.38
CA SER A 343 8.56 36.99 -16.14
C SER A 343 9.71 36.07 -15.74
N ALA A 344 10.93 36.63 -15.61
CA ALA A 344 12.10 35.88 -15.15
C ALA A 344 11.92 35.35 -13.73
N ALA A 345 11.40 36.19 -12.80
CA ALA A 345 11.10 35.77 -11.44
C ALA A 345 10.05 34.66 -11.36
N ARG A 346 8.97 34.76 -12.17
CA ARG A 346 7.95 33.71 -12.28
C ARG A 346 8.53 32.38 -12.81
N ASN A 347 9.35 32.46 -13.86
CA ASN A 347 9.99 31.30 -14.45
C ASN A 347 10.95 30.63 -13.46
N SER A 348 11.78 31.41 -12.77
CA SER A 348 12.66 30.89 -11.74
C SER A 348 11.88 30.24 -10.61
N ARG A 349 10.81 30.88 -10.12
CA ARG A 349 9.93 30.29 -9.09
C ARG A 349 9.29 28.98 -9.54
N SER A 350 8.77 28.93 -10.79
CA SER A 350 8.18 27.72 -11.37
C SER A 350 9.20 26.59 -11.47
N MET A 351 10.42 26.88 -11.92
CA MET A 351 11.51 25.93 -12.03
C MET A 351 11.90 25.37 -10.65
N PHE A 352 12.05 26.23 -9.64
CA PHE A 352 12.33 25.79 -8.27
C PHE A 352 11.22 24.92 -7.69
N SER A 353 9.96 25.31 -7.88
CA SER A 353 8.84 24.52 -7.36
C SER A 353 8.74 23.14 -8.03
N PHE A 354 9.11 23.05 -9.30
CA PHE A 354 9.17 21.78 -10.03
C PHE A 354 10.32 20.91 -9.52
N ASP A 355 11.52 21.46 -9.39
CA ASP A 355 12.71 20.74 -8.90
C ASP A 355 12.51 20.29 -7.44
N GLU A 356 11.93 21.15 -6.58
CA GLU A 356 11.57 20.79 -5.21
C GLU A 356 10.59 19.62 -5.18
N SER A 357 9.55 19.66 -6.02
CA SER A 357 8.56 18.58 -6.11
C SER A 357 9.20 17.27 -6.57
N GLN A 358 10.09 17.31 -7.59
CA GLN A 358 10.82 16.14 -8.05
C GLN A 358 11.76 15.58 -6.98
N ALA A 359 12.54 16.44 -6.31
CA ALA A 359 13.43 16.04 -5.23
C ALA A 359 12.66 15.41 -4.08
N LYS A 360 11.53 16.00 -3.68
CA LYS A 360 10.66 15.47 -2.62
C LYS A 360 10.06 14.11 -2.99
N ASN A 361 9.63 13.93 -4.24
CA ASN A 361 9.12 12.65 -4.71
C ASN A 361 10.22 11.57 -4.72
N ALA A 362 11.41 11.88 -5.22
CA ALA A 362 12.56 10.98 -5.20
C ALA A 362 12.97 10.62 -3.76
N LEU A 363 12.96 11.59 -2.85
CA LEU A 363 13.28 11.40 -1.43
C LEU A 363 12.24 10.49 -0.74
N ASN A 364 10.96 10.71 -0.98
CA ASN A 364 9.90 9.86 -0.46
C ASN A 364 10.00 8.42 -0.98
N GLN A 365 10.35 8.25 -2.25
CA GLN A 365 10.57 6.94 -2.83
C GLN A 365 11.83 6.28 -2.24
N LEU A 366 12.90 7.02 -2.04
CA LEU A 366 14.12 6.56 -1.37
C LEU A 366 13.83 6.03 0.05
N TYR A 367 13.06 6.78 0.84
CA TYR A 367 12.69 6.34 2.20
C TYR A 367 11.87 5.05 2.16
N ARG A 368 10.91 4.93 1.24
CA ARG A 368 10.09 3.71 1.08
C ARG A 368 10.96 2.52 0.68
N SER A 369 11.89 2.69 -0.26
CA SER A 369 12.78 1.61 -0.71
C SER A 369 13.74 1.17 0.40
N LYS A 370 14.29 2.10 1.21
CA LYS A 370 15.10 1.78 2.38
C LYS A 370 14.30 1.01 3.44
N VAL A 371 13.07 1.42 3.72
CA VAL A 371 12.20 0.72 4.68
C VAL A 371 11.89 -0.71 4.22
N GLU A 372 11.53 -0.91 2.95
CA GLU A 372 11.24 -2.25 2.43
C GLU A 372 12.50 -3.14 2.41
N TRP A 373 13.68 -2.58 2.16
CA TRP A 373 14.95 -3.30 2.26
C TRP A 373 15.19 -3.84 3.68
N HIS A 374 15.09 -2.98 4.70
CA HIS A 374 15.26 -3.38 6.10
C HIS A 374 14.16 -4.34 6.57
N LYS A 375 12.93 -4.18 6.10
CA LYS A 375 11.79 -5.01 6.46
C LYS A 375 11.98 -6.47 6.09
N LYS A 376 12.58 -6.75 4.93
CA LYS A 376 12.89 -8.12 4.49
C LYS A 376 13.83 -8.87 5.47
N LEU A 377 14.67 -8.14 6.20
CA LEU A 377 15.57 -8.70 7.21
C LEU A 377 14.92 -8.71 8.61
N ALA A 378 14.14 -7.70 8.96
CA ALA A 378 13.52 -7.57 10.26
C ALA A 378 12.43 -8.65 10.51
N LEU A 379 11.64 -9.02 9.48
CA LEU A 379 10.59 -10.03 9.60
C LEU A 379 11.09 -11.42 10.03
N PRO A 380 12.13 -12.00 9.42
CA PRO A 380 12.70 -13.26 9.87
C PRO A 380 13.21 -13.22 11.32
N VAL A 381 13.83 -12.11 11.74
CA VAL A 381 14.30 -11.93 13.11
C VAL A 381 13.13 -11.87 14.09
N THR A 382 12.03 -11.26 13.70
CA THR A 382 10.80 -11.22 14.51
C THR A 382 10.23 -12.62 14.79
N ILE A 383 10.36 -13.59 13.87
CA ILE A 383 9.94 -14.97 14.08
C ILE A 383 10.70 -15.57 15.28
N ILE A 384 12.01 -15.36 15.33
CA ILE A 384 12.87 -15.86 16.42
C ILE A 384 12.50 -15.18 17.75
N ILE A 385 12.30 -13.87 17.74
CA ILE A 385 11.90 -13.10 18.93
C ILE A 385 10.56 -13.60 19.46
N PHE A 386 9.57 -13.82 18.60
CA PHE A 386 8.27 -14.32 18.99
C PHE A 386 8.31 -15.74 19.55
N PHE A 387 9.17 -16.59 19.01
CA PHE A 387 9.41 -17.89 19.62
C PHE A 387 10.02 -17.78 21.02
N LEU A 388 11.00 -16.88 21.21
CA LEU A 388 11.62 -16.63 22.51
C LEU A 388 10.69 -15.98 23.53
N ILE A 389 9.61 -15.34 23.10
CA ILE A 389 8.51 -14.87 23.96
C ILE A 389 7.54 -16.02 24.25
N GLY A 390 7.09 -16.71 23.19
CA GLY A 390 6.04 -17.71 23.28
C GLY A 390 6.39 -18.93 24.10
N ALA A 391 7.58 -19.49 23.88
CA ALA A 391 7.98 -20.71 24.57
C ALA A 391 8.10 -20.54 26.10
N PRO A 392 8.73 -19.48 26.64
CA PRO A 392 8.72 -19.21 28.07
C PRO A 392 7.33 -18.93 28.62
N LEU A 393 6.52 -18.16 27.92
CA LEU A 393 5.14 -17.88 28.36
C LEU A 393 4.29 -19.14 28.42
N GLY A 394 4.38 -20.02 27.42
CA GLY A 394 3.71 -21.31 27.43
C GLY A 394 4.15 -22.21 28.59
N ALA A 395 5.44 -22.21 28.92
CA ALA A 395 5.98 -22.97 30.05
C ALA A 395 5.49 -22.46 31.42
N ILE A 396 5.16 -21.16 31.52
CA ILE A 396 4.66 -20.51 32.73
C ILE A 396 3.15 -20.71 32.88
N VAL A 397 2.40 -20.57 31.78
CA VAL A 397 0.92 -20.69 31.73
C VAL A 397 0.53 -22.17 31.66
N ARG A 398 0.54 -22.85 32.82
CA ARG A 398 0.28 -24.30 32.92
C ARG A 398 -1.20 -24.68 32.91
N ARG A 399 -2.12 -23.72 33.10
CA ARG A 399 -3.57 -23.94 33.20
C ARG A 399 -4.33 -22.94 32.35
N GLY A 400 -5.29 -23.39 31.55
CA GLY A 400 -6.14 -22.49 30.76
C GLY A 400 -6.63 -23.02 29.43
N GLY A 401 -6.36 -24.28 29.08
CA GLY A 401 -6.77 -24.86 27.80
C GLY A 401 -6.25 -24.06 26.60
N LEU A 402 -6.92 -24.16 25.45
CA LEU A 402 -6.52 -23.47 24.20
C LEU A 402 -6.81 -21.95 24.20
N GLY A 403 -7.67 -21.47 25.10
CA GLY A 403 -8.12 -20.07 25.10
C GLY A 403 -7.04 -19.08 25.55
N MET A 404 -6.32 -19.39 26.62
CA MET A 404 -5.27 -18.49 27.15
C MET A 404 -4.10 -18.26 26.18
N PRO A 405 -3.57 -19.28 25.51
CA PRO A 405 -2.55 -19.08 24.46
C PRO A 405 -2.97 -18.12 23.37
N ILE A 406 -4.23 -18.21 22.91
CA ILE A 406 -4.77 -17.35 21.84
C ILE A 406 -4.81 -15.89 22.31
N VAL A 407 -5.37 -15.63 23.49
CA VAL A 407 -5.49 -14.25 24.04
C VAL A 407 -4.10 -13.61 24.21
N ILE A 408 -3.16 -14.33 24.80
CA ILE A 408 -1.80 -13.85 25.01
C ILE A 408 -1.12 -13.55 23.66
N SER A 409 -1.27 -14.45 22.68
CA SER A 409 -0.68 -14.25 21.35
C SER A 409 -1.25 -13.02 20.65
N VAL A 410 -2.56 -12.81 20.74
CA VAL A 410 -3.21 -11.64 20.12
C VAL A 410 -2.71 -10.35 20.78
N ILE A 411 -2.58 -10.31 22.12
CA ILE A 411 -2.06 -9.13 22.83
C ILE A 411 -0.64 -8.79 22.37
N PHE A 412 0.27 -9.77 22.35
CA PHE A 412 1.64 -9.52 21.89
C PHE A 412 1.71 -9.14 20.43
N PHE A 413 0.86 -9.72 19.59
CA PHE A 413 0.79 -9.36 18.17
C PHE A 413 0.29 -7.93 17.98
N VAL A 414 -0.75 -7.50 18.70
CA VAL A 414 -1.26 -6.13 18.62
C VAL A 414 -0.19 -5.12 19.04
N ILE A 415 0.51 -5.40 20.15
CA ILE A 415 1.63 -4.55 20.60
C ILE A 415 2.72 -4.47 19.52
N TYR A 416 3.13 -5.61 18.98
CA TYR A 416 4.10 -5.67 17.89
C TYR A 416 3.63 -4.86 16.67
N TYR A 417 2.38 -5.08 16.25
CA TYR A 417 1.82 -4.43 15.06
C TYR A 417 1.77 -2.91 15.19
N ILE A 418 1.35 -2.41 16.36
CA ILE A 418 1.31 -0.96 16.63
C ILE A 418 2.73 -0.38 16.58
N ILE A 419 3.69 -1.01 17.25
CA ILE A 419 5.08 -0.54 17.29
C ILE A 419 5.70 -0.58 15.89
N SER A 420 5.56 -1.69 15.17
CA SER A 420 6.11 -1.88 13.82
C SER A 420 5.49 -0.90 12.82
N SER A 421 4.16 -0.77 12.81
CA SER A 421 3.45 0.13 11.91
C SER A 421 3.79 1.60 12.17
N SER A 422 3.90 2.00 13.44
CA SER A 422 4.29 3.37 13.81
C SER A 422 5.73 3.67 13.40
N GLY A 423 6.66 2.75 13.66
CA GLY A 423 8.06 2.89 13.26
C GLY A 423 8.23 2.95 11.73
N GLU A 424 7.56 2.06 11.00
CA GLU A 424 7.57 2.07 9.53
C GLU A 424 7.00 3.38 8.96
N LYS A 425 5.92 3.91 9.54
CA LYS A 425 5.32 5.17 9.11
C LYS A 425 6.28 6.33 9.30
N MET A 426 6.90 6.47 10.48
CA MET A 426 7.87 7.53 10.76
C MET A 426 9.10 7.45 9.84
N ALA A 427 9.56 6.24 9.52
CA ALA A 427 10.66 6.04 8.60
C ALA A 427 10.29 6.37 7.14
N LYS A 428 9.07 6.04 6.69
CA LYS A 428 8.57 6.38 5.34
C LYS A 428 8.34 7.88 5.15
N GLU A 429 8.05 8.59 6.24
CA GLU A 429 7.92 10.06 6.26
C GLU A 429 9.27 10.78 6.39
N GLY A 430 10.38 10.04 6.57
CA GLY A 430 11.72 10.57 6.70
C GLY A 430 12.04 11.21 8.07
N THR A 431 11.15 11.09 9.05
CA THR A 431 11.35 11.59 10.42
C THR A 431 12.41 10.78 11.15
N TRP A 432 12.44 9.47 10.88
CA TRP A 432 13.43 8.54 11.44
C TRP A 432 14.19 7.85 10.31
N GLU A 433 15.45 7.46 10.59
CA GLU A 433 16.17 6.59 9.66
C GLU A 433 15.46 5.24 9.50
N ALA A 434 15.50 4.69 8.29
CA ALA A 434 14.82 3.44 7.93
C ALA A 434 15.22 2.27 8.84
N PHE A 435 16.49 2.23 9.29
CA PHE A 435 16.97 1.22 10.22
C PHE A 435 16.23 1.27 11.55
N TYR A 436 16.24 2.41 12.24
CA TYR A 436 15.59 2.53 13.55
C TYR A 436 14.07 2.35 13.47
N GLY A 437 13.41 2.91 12.45
CA GLY A 437 11.96 2.78 12.29
C GLY A 437 11.52 1.34 12.03
N THR A 438 12.24 0.61 11.18
CA THR A 438 11.86 -0.77 10.82
C THR A 438 12.22 -1.79 11.91
N TRP A 439 13.34 -1.59 12.63
CA TRP A 439 13.79 -2.49 13.68
C TRP A 439 13.24 -2.14 15.07
N LEU A 440 12.44 -1.09 15.20
CA LEU A 440 11.88 -0.61 16.48
C LEU A 440 11.16 -1.74 17.24
N SER A 441 10.32 -2.51 16.57
CA SER A 441 9.60 -3.62 17.18
C SER A 441 10.54 -4.72 17.69
N ALA A 442 11.62 -5.02 16.96
CA ALA A 442 12.64 -5.96 17.38
C ALA A 442 13.41 -5.44 18.60
N PHE A 443 13.80 -4.16 18.62
CA PHE A 443 14.50 -3.55 19.76
C PHE A 443 13.66 -3.52 21.04
N VAL A 444 12.36 -3.34 20.93
CA VAL A 444 11.45 -3.32 22.09
C VAL A 444 11.15 -4.74 22.58
N LEU A 445 10.91 -5.69 21.66
CA LEU A 445 10.48 -7.03 22.01
C LEU A 445 11.65 -7.97 22.37
N ALA A 446 12.85 -7.76 21.82
CA ALA A 446 14.00 -8.61 22.15
C ALA A 446 14.40 -8.58 23.64
N PRO A 447 14.47 -7.42 24.33
CA PRO A 447 14.69 -7.38 25.78
C PRO A 447 13.60 -8.12 26.56
N VAL A 448 12.32 -7.99 26.12
CA VAL A 448 11.19 -8.71 26.75
C VAL A 448 11.36 -10.23 26.55
N ALA A 449 11.76 -10.68 25.38
CA ALA A 449 12.02 -12.08 25.07
C ALA A 449 13.15 -12.65 25.95
N ILE A 450 14.25 -11.91 26.08
CA ILE A 450 15.40 -12.30 26.92
C ILE A 450 14.97 -12.36 28.40
N TYR A 451 14.27 -11.35 28.88
CA TYR A 451 13.78 -11.31 30.27
C TYR A 451 12.85 -12.48 30.60
N LEU A 452 11.86 -12.76 29.71
CA LEU A 452 10.93 -13.88 29.90
C LEU A 452 11.67 -15.23 29.86
N THR A 453 12.61 -15.41 28.94
CA THR A 453 13.42 -16.64 28.85
C THR A 453 14.27 -16.84 30.11
N TYR A 454 14.95 -15.79 30.60
CA TYR A 454 15.73 -15.84 31.82
C TYR A 454 14.88 -16.21 33.04
N LYS A 455 13.74 -15.55 33.19
CA LYS A 455 12.86 -15.77 34.35
C LYS A 455 12.18 -17.14 34.33
N ALA A 456 11.76 -17.63 33.14
CA ALA A 456 11.19 -18.98 33.00
C ALA A 456 12.24 -20.10 33.21
N THR A 457 13.52 -19.79 33.01
CA THR A 457 14.63 -20.74 33.27
C THR A 457 14.85 -20.89 34.76
N ASN A 458 14.75 -19.81 35.54
CA ASN A 458 15.00 -19.78 36.98
C ASN A 458 13.78 -20.15 37.84
N ASP A 459 12.73 -20.73 37.25
CA ASP A 459 11.48 -21.17 37.90
C ASP A 459 10.83 -20.12 38.88
N SER A 460 11.17 -18.86 38.73
CA SER A 460 10.57 -17.80 39.54
C SER A 460 9.10 -17.60 39.12
N GLY A 461 8.18 -17.78 40.07
CA GLY A 461 6.71 -17.71 39.88
C GLY A 461 6.23 -16.37 39.29
N LEU A 462 6.30 -16.26 37.96
CA LEU A 462 5.85 -15.06 37.22
C LEU A 462 4.35 -14.89 37.20
N LEU A 463 3.60 -15.97 37.44
CA LEU A 463 2.14 -16.01 37.48
C LEU A 463 1.64 -16.70 38.76
N ASP A 464 2.26 -16.42 39.91
CA ASP A 464 1.51 -16.51 41.12
C ASP A 464 0.42 -15.43 41.03
N VAL A 465 -0.76 -15.87 40.56
CA VAL A 465 -1.96 -15.01 40.49
C VAL A 465 -2.16 -14.34 41.85
N ASP A 466 -1.84 -15.04 42.94
CA ASP A 466 -1.90 -14.52 44.30
C ASP A 466 -0.94 -13.35 44.53
N TRP A 467 0.27 -13.35 43.96
CA TRP A 467 1.19 -12.22 44.12
C TRP A 467 0.69 -10.95 43.36
N TYR A 468 0.11 -11.13 42.18
CA TYR A 468 -0.47 -10.01 41.40
C TYR A 468 -1.77 -9.52 42.07
N VAL A 469 -2.62 -10.42 42.55
CA VAL A 469 -3.85 -10.06 43.29
C VAL A 469 -3.49 -9.28 44.54
N VAL A 470 -2.51 -9.74 45.32
CA VAL A 470 -2.01 -9.03 46.51
C VAL A 470 -1.40 -7.66 46.15
N LYS A 471 -0.62 -7.60 45.09
CA LYS A 471 -0.01 -6.32 44.65
C LYS A 471 -1.04 -5.34 44.07
N PHE A 472 -2.03 -5.84 43.31
CA PHE A 472 -3.15 -5.03 42.81
C PHE A 472 -4.06 -4.55 43.99
N LYS A 473 -4.28 -5.41 44.98
CA LYS A 473 -5.01 -5.03 46.18
C LYS A 473 -4.29 -3.93 46.99
N LYS A 474 -2.97 -4.05 47.16
CA LYS A 474 -2.13 -3.01 47.78
C LYS A 474 -2.12 -1.70 46.96
N ILE A 475 -2.09 -1.77 45.64
CA ILE A 475 -2.14 -0.58 44.77
C ILE A 475 -3.54 0.06 44.85
N LYS A 476 -4.61 -0.74 44.81
CA LYS A 476 -6.00 -0.27 44.96
C LYS A 476 -6.22 0.38 46.34
N GLU A 477 -5.69 -0.21 47.38
CA GLU A 477 -5.75 0.36 48.75
C GLU A 477 -4.93 1.67 48.86
N LYS A 478 -3.78 1.75 48.20
CA LYS A 478 -2.97 2.98 48.17
C LYS A 478 -3.68 4.09 47.39
N ILE A 479 -4.32 3.76 46.27
CA ILE A 479 -5.09 4.71 45.43
C ILE A 479 -6.35 5.15 46.19
N SER A 480 -7.09 4.22 46.84
CA SER A 480 -8.29 4.55 47.63
C SER A 480 -7.91 5.41 48.83
N GLY A 481 -6.78 5.16 49.49
CA GLY A 481 -6.25 5.98 50.57
C GLY A 481 -5.86 7.40 50.12
N ILE A 482 -5.37 7.57 48.91
CA ILE A 482 -5.09 8.88 48.31
C ILE A 482 -6.41 9.62 48.01
N PHE A 483 -7.39 8.94 47.42
CA PHE A 483 -8.71 9.52 47.15
C PHE A 483 -9.46 9.88 48.44
N ALA A 484 -9.38 9.06 49.50
CA ALA A 484 -9.98 9.36 50.82
C ALA A 484 -9.31 10.58 51.46
N ARG A 485 -8.02 10.78 51.32
CA ARG A 485 -7.31 11.98 51.80
C ARG A 485 -7.69 13.24 51.01
N PHE A 486 -7.92 13.15 49.71
CA PHE A 486 -8.42 14.26 48.91
C PHE A 486 -9.87 14.62 49.21
N ALA A 487 -10.73 13.63 49.46
CA ALA A 487 -12.12 13.87 49.83
C ALA A 487 -12.26 14.51 51.23
N HIS A 488 -11.33 14.24 52.14
CA HIS A 488 -11.32 14.85 53.47
C HIS A 488 -10.76 16.29 53.49
N LYS A 489 -9.96 16.65 52.50
CA LYS A 489 -9.37 17.99 52.35
C LYS A 489 -10.35 19.00 51.73
N ASN A 490 -11.40 18.54 51.05
CA ASN A 490 -12.42 19.38 50.42
C ASN A 490 -13.68 19.56 51.31
N LYS A 491 -13.65 19.05 52.54
CA LYS A 491 -14.72 19.24 53.57
C LYS A 491 -14.30 20.13 54.73
N LYS A 492 -13.17 20.79 54.65
CA LYS A 492 -12.77 21.91 55.48
C LYS A 492 -12.65 23.14 54.58
#